data_373e2b6d5adff80104537586c297eee7
#
_entry.id   373e2b6d5adff80104537586c297eee7
#
_cell.length_a   1.000
_cell.length_b   1.000
_cell.length_c   1.000
_cell.angle_alpha   90.00
_cell.angle_beta   90.00
_cell.angle_gamma   90.00
#
_symmetry.space_group_name_H-M   'P 1'
#
loop_
_entity.id
_entity.type
_entity.pdbx_description
1 polymer ?
#
loop_
_entity_poly.entity_id
_entity_poly.type
_entity_poly.pdbx_seq_one_letter_code
_entity_poly.pdbx_strand_id
1 'polypeptide(L)'
;MVVKIAIIKSGNIGTSPVIDLLLDERADRPNIDVRTFGSGAKMNPEQVEDVVPKIDAFDPDFAIFISPNPGAPGPAKARELLSQKDLPAIIIGDAPGKGKKDEMDEQGLGYIIVMSDPMIGAKREWLDPTEMAIFNADILKVLAETGALRLVQKTIDGVIEQAAAGNIELPKLIITAEKAVEAAEFSNPYAKAKAIAAYEMAGAVANLDMKGCFMTKGFENFIPLVAAAHEMAACAAKLAQEAREIEKSNDTVLRTPHMKEGNLGCKTDLISKPE
;
A
#
# COMPACT_ATOMS: atom_id res chain seq x y z
N MET A 1 -12.84 1.33 -23.43
CA MET A 1 -13.75 1.61 -22.29
C MET A 1 -12.90 2.25 -21.21
N VAL A 2 -13.37 3.28 -20.52
CA VAL A 2 -12.68 3.86 -19.36
C VAL A 2 -13.10 3.06 -18.13
N VAL A 3 -12.14 2.51 -17.39
CA VAL A 3 -12.41 1.75 -16.16
C VAL A 3 -12.49 2.71 -14.99
N LYS A 4 -13.60 2.70 -14.27
CA LYS A 4 -13.83 3.56 -13.09
C LYS A 4 -13.43 2.85 -11.81
N ILE A 5 -12.54 3.45 -11.04
CA ILE A 5 -11.97 2.88 -9.83
C ILE A 5 -12.32 3.74 -8.62
N ALA A 6 -13.06 3.20 -7.66
CA ALA A 6 -13.29 3.87 -6.38
C ALA A 6 -12.25 3.46 -5.35
N ILE A 7 -11.46 4.40 -4.85
CA ILE A 7 -10.51 4.18 -3.76
C ILE A 7 -11.09 4.69 -2.46
N ILE A 8 -11.25 3.82 -1.48
CA ILE A 8 -11.77 4.16 -0.16
C ILE A 8 -10.65 4.03 0.86
N LYS A 9 -10.34 5.12 1.55
CA LYS A 9 -9.25 5.18 2.54
C LYS A 9 -9.83 5.34 3.96
N SER A 10 -9.45 4.44 4.89
CA SER A 10 -9.82 4.51 6.30
C SER A 10 -8.62 4.21 7.19
N GLY A 11 -8.15 5.19 7.92
CA GLY A 11 -6.84 5.16 8.56
C GLY A 11 -5.73 5.46 7.57
N ASN A 12 -4.47 5.26 7.99
CA ASN A 12 -3.31 5.57 7.17
C ASN A 12 -2.23 4.50 7.29
N ILE A 13 -1.73 4.06 6.14
CA ILE A 13 -0.54 3.22 5.94
C ILE A 13 0.26 3.84 4.79
N GLY A 14 1.49 3.42 4.58
CA GLY A 14 2.35 3.98 3.54
C GLY A 14 1.72 3.93 2.14
N THR A 15 1.03 2.86 1.80
CA THR A 15 0.33 2.72 0.50
C THR A 15 -0.80 3.74 0.32
N SER A 16 -1.47 4.18 1.39
CA SER A 16 -2.67 5.05 1.29
C SER A 16 -2.46 6.39 0.57
N PRO A 17 -1.39 7.15 0.80
CA PRO A 17 -1.23 8.46 0.18
C PRO A 17 -0.83 8.42 -1.29
N VAL A 18 -0.43 7.26 -1.83
CA VAL A 18 0.17 7.18 -3.17
C VAL A 18 -0.59 6.29 -4.15
N ILE A 19 -1.59 5.53 -3.71
CA ILE A 19 -2.22 4.52 -4.57
C ILE A 19 -2.90 5.13 -5.80
N ASP A 20 -3.58 6.24 -5.63
CA ASP A 20 -4.20 7.00 -6.72
C ASP A 20 -3.16 7.57 -7.68
N LEU A 21 -2.03 8.07 -7.17
CA LEU A 21 -0.92 8.56 -8.00
C LEU A 21 -0.22 7.43 -8.76
N LEU A 22 -0.13 6.24 -8.17
CA LEU A 22 0.44 5.06 -8.82
C LEU A 22 -0.41 4.59 -10.00
N LEU A 23 -1.72 4.79 -9.94
CA LEU A 23 -2.66 4.35 -10.97
C LEU A 23 -2.84 5.40 -12.06
N ASP A 24 -3.05 6.66 -11.67
CA ASP A 24 -3.35 7.76 -12.59
C ASP A 24 -2.19 8.78 -12.60
N GLU A 25 -1.05 8.38 -13.12
CA GLU A 25 0.21 9.14 -13.15
C GLU A 25 0.01 10.50 -13.81
N ARG A 26 -0.13 11.53 -13.00
CA ARG A 26 -0.33 12.91 -13.45
C ARG A 26 -1.52 13.10 -14.42
N ALA A 27 -2.54 12.25 -14.28
CA ALA A 27 -3.73 12.24 -15.14
C ALA A 27 -3.42 11.97 -16.64
N ASP A 28 -2.36 11.21 -16.91
CA ASP A 28 -1.95 10.88 -18.29
C ASP A 28 -2.57 9.57 -18.80
N ARG A 29 -3.31 8.84 -17.96
CA ARG A 29 -3.94 7.55 -18.34
C ARG A 29 -5.39 7.74 -18.80
N PRO A 30 -5.67 7.73 -20.09
CA PRO A 30 -7.04 7.92 -20.61
C PRO A 30 -7.93 6.68 -20.45
N ASN A 31 -7.38 5.54 -20.04
CA ASN A 31 -8.08 4.28 -19.89
C ASN A 31 -8.74 4.08 -18.54
N ILE A 32 -8.46 4.94 -17.56
CA ILE A 32 -9.04 4.88 -16.20
C ILE A 32 -9.62 6.22 -15.74
N ASP A 33 -10.59 6.17 -14.81
CA ASP A 33 -11.07 7.30 -14.02
C ASP A 33 -11.04 6.89 -12.54
N VAL A 34 -10.23 7.58 -11.73
CA VAL A 34 -10.00 7.25 -10.32
C VAL A 34 -10.64 8.30 -9.42
N ARG A 35 -11.43 7.87 -8.43
CA ARG A 35 -12.00 8.75 -7.40
C ARG A 35 -11.68 8.23 -6.01
N THR A 36 -11.22 9.12 -5.13
CA THR A 36 -10.85 8.80 -3.76
C THR A 36 -11.88 9.33 -2.76
N PHE A 37 -12.28 8.44 -1.86
CA PHE A 37 -13.20 8.68 -0.75
C PHE A 37 -12.48 8.35 0.55
N GLY A 38 -12.65 9.12 1.62
CA GLY A 38 -11.88 8.85 2.82
C GLY A 38 -12.53 9.33 4.12
N SER A 39 -12.30 8.57 5.19
CA SER A 39 -12.64 8.95 6.57
C SER A 39 -11.44 9.61 7.30
N GLY A 40 -10.34 9.86 6.61
CA GLY A 40 -9.10 10.33 7.21
C GLY A 40 -8.51 9.28 8.15
N ALA A 41 -7.98 9.73 9.29
CA ALA A 41 -7.41 8.84 10.32
C ALA A 41 -8.48 8.11 11.17
N LYS A 42 -9.75 8.43 11.01
CA LYS A 42 -10.84 7.84 11.81
C LYS A 42 -11.27 6.51 11.21
N MET A 43 -11.23 5.45 12.04
CA MET A 43 -11.44 4.06 11.63
C MET A 43 -12.60 3.39 12.37
N ASN A 44 -13.54 4.14 12.93
CA ASN A 44 -14.71 3.57 13.59
C ASN A 44 -15.84 3.28 12.58
N PRO A 45 -16.76 2.38 12.93
CA PRO A 45 -17.84 1.96 12.04
C PRO A 45 -18.66 3.10 11.46
N GLU A 46 -19.01 4.11 12.27
CA GLU A 46 -19.85 5.25 11.84
C GLU A 46 -19.21 6.04 10.68
N GLN A 47 -17.88 6.27 10.72
CA GLN A 47 -17.20 6.96 9.62
C GLN A 47 -17.13 6.13 8.35
N VAL A 48 -17.03 4.83 8.50
CA VAL A 48 -16.99 3.91 7.35
C VAL A 48 -18.38 3.78 6.73
N GLU A 49 -19.45 3.69 7.54
CA GLU A 49 -20.85 3.70 7.11
C GLU A 49 -21.23 4.99 6.38
N ASP A 50 -20.62 6.12 6.74
CA ASP A 50 -20.79 7.40 6.02
C ASP A 50 -20.04 7.42 4.68
N VAL A 51 -18.85 6.82 4.60
CA VAL A 51 -17.97 6.97 3.42
C VAL A 51 -18.24 5.92 2.34
N VAL A 52 -18.41 4.65 2.72
CA VAL A 52 -18.55 3.55 1.74
C VAL A 52 -19.73 3.74 0.77
N PRO A 53 -20.92 4.18 1.19
CA PRO A 53 -22.03 4.38 0.24
C PRO A 53 -21.81 5.52 -0.77
N LYS A 54 -20.88 6.46 -0.50
CA LYS A 54 -20.62 7.59 -1.41
C LYS A 54 -20.04 7.17 -2.76
N ILE A 55 -19.47 5.97 -2.86
CA ILE A 55 -18.98 5.44 -4.13
C ILE A 55 -20.12 5.15 -5.13
N ASP A 56 -21.34 4.92 -4.65
CA ASP A 56 -22.47 4.52 -5.52
C ASP A 56 -22.82 5.61 -6.54
N ALA A 57 -22.67 6.88 -6.17
CA ALA A 57 -22.87 8.01 -7.09
C ALA A 57 -21.80 8.10 -8.21
N PHE A 58 -20.64 7.50 -7.99
CA PHE A 58 -19.58 7.42 -8.99
C PHE A 58 -19.77 6.24 -9.96
N ASP A 59 -20.50 5.20 -9.52
CA ASP A 59 -20.77 3.99 -10.28
C ASP A 59 -19.48 3.34 -10.81
N PRO A 60 -18.60 2.85 -9.91
CA PRO A 60 -17.30 2.29 -10.27
C PRO A 60 -17.43 0.86 -10.81
N ASP A 61 -16.48 0.44 -11.66
CA ASP A 61 -16.34 -0.94 -12.13
C ASP A 61 -15.78 -1.86 -11.04
N PHE A 62 -14.92 -1.33 -10.16
CA PHE A 62 -14.49 -2.00 -8.94
C PHE A 62 -14.03 -1.01 -7.87
N ALA A 63 -13.93 -1.49 -6.64
CA ALA A 63 -13.47 -0.69 -5.49
C ALA A 63 -12.18 -1.23 -4.89
N ILE A 64 -11.35 -0.31 -4.35
CA ILE A 64 -10.18 -0.62 -3.53
C ILE A 64 -10.39 0.01 -2.16
N PHE A 65 -10.44 -0.79 -1.09
CA PHE A 65 -10.50 -0.31 0.28
C PHE A 65 -9.15 -0.47 0.96
N ILE A 66 -8.62 0.61 1.52
CA ILE A 66 -7.29 0.66 2.13
C ILE A 66 -7.40 1.00 3.62
N SER A 67 -6.78 0.15 4.45
CA SER A 67 -6.74 0.34 5.90
C SER A 67 -5.57 -0.41 6.54
N PRO A 68 -4.96 0.14 7.62
CA PRO A 68 -3.85 -0.52 8.32
C PRO A 68 -4.22 -1.88 8.91
N ASN A 69 -5.45 -2.05 9.36
CA ASN A 69 -5.92 -3.32 9.94
C ASN A 69 -7.32 -3.68 9.43
N PRO A 70 -7.42 -4.51 8.39
CA PRO A 70 -8.70 -4.99 7.87
C PRO A 70 -9.62 -5.70 8.88
N GLY A 71 -9.07 -6.14 10.02
CA GLY A 71 -9.83 -6.76 11.11
C GLY A 71 -10.32 -5.80 12.20
N ALA A 72 -9.92 -4.52 12.18
CA ALA A 72 -10.43 -3.53 13.12
C ALA A 72 -11.94 -3.25 12.89
N PRO A 73 -12.70 -2.77 13.89
CA PRO A 73 -14.17 -2.66 13.81
C PRO A 73 -14.69 -1.89 12.59
N GLY A 74 -14.12 -0.72 12.27
CA GLY A 74 -14.53 0.05 11.10
C GLY A 74 -14.16 -0.64 9.77
N PRO A 75 -12.88 -1.02 9.54
CA PRO A 75 -12.51 -1.79 8.36
C PRO A 75 -13.26 -3.11 8.18
N ALA A 76 -13.58 -3.82 9.27
CA ALA A 76 -14.44 -5.00 9.20
C ALA A 76 -15.86 -4.65 8.72
N LYS A 77 -16.41 -3.51 9.17
CA LYS A 77 -17.68 -2.99 8.67
C LYS A 77 -17.61 -2.58 7.20
N ALA A 78 -16.47 -2.01 6.75
CA ALA A 78 -16.27 -1.72 5.32
C ALA A 78 -16.31 -2.98 4.47
N ARG A 79 -15.62 -4.05 4.91
CA ARG A 79 -15.64 -5.36 4.23
C ARG A 79 -17.06 -5.92 4.13
N GLU A 80 -17.83 -5.85 5.24
CA GLU A 80 -19.24 -6.26 5.26
C GLU A 80 -20.07 -5.47 4.24
N LEU A 81 -19.96 -4.14 4.25
CA LEU A 81 -20.71 -3.28 3.31
C LEU A 81 -20.32 -3.53 1.85
N LEU A 82 -19.04 -3.73 1.57
CA LEU A 82 -18.55 -4.00 0.21
C LEU A 82 -18.97 -5.39 -0.27
N SER A 83 -18.94 -6.41 0.60
CA SER A 83 -19.36 -7.77 0.24
C SER A 83 -20.86 -7.88 -0.06
N GLN A 84 -21.67 -6.92 0.40
CA GLN A 84 -23.11 -6.85 0.12
C GLN A 84 -23.45 -6.11 -1.18
N LYS A 85 -22.45 -5.49 -1.81
CA LYS A 85 -22.61 -4.81 -3.11
C LYS A 85 -22.33 -5.78 -4.26
N ASP A 86 -23.04 -5.62 -5.34
CA ASP A 86 -22.72 -6.26 -6.64
C ASP A 86 -21.56 -5.50 -7.31
N LEU A 87 -20.42 -5.43 -6.59
CA LEU A 87 -19.26 -4.66 -6.99
C LEU A 87 -17.98 -5.41 -6.57
N PRO A 88 -17.12 -5.81 -7.50
CA PRO A 88 -15.82 -6.37 -7.16
C PRO A 88 -15.02 -5.43 -6.25
N ALA A 89 -14.46 -5.94 -5.15
CA ALA A 89 -13.72 -5.11 -4.21
C ALA A 89 -12.43 -5.78 -3.73
N ILE A 90 -11.37 -4.98 -3.62
CA ILE A 90 -10.03 -5.38 -3.18
C ILE A 90 -9.72 -4.69 -1.85
N ILE A 91 -9.28 -5.45 -0.86
CA ILE A 91 -8.86 -4.94 0.45
C ILE A 91 -7.33 -4.84 0.48
N ILE A 92 -6.80 -3.64 0.67
CA ILE A 92 -5.36 -3.43 0.89
C ILE A 92 -5.12 -3.14 2.37
N GLY A 93 -4.20 -3.87 2.98
CA GLY A 93 -3.87 -3.70 4.38
C GLY A 93 -2.45 -4.13 4.73
N ASP A 94 -2.04 -3.81 5.95
CA ASP A 94 -0.78 -4.25 6.55
C ASP A 94 -0.90 -5.65 7.17
N ALA A 95 0.18 -6.13 7.75
CA ALA A 95 0.37 -7.46 8.33
C ALA A 95 -0.83 -8.04 9.13
N PRO A 96 -1.58 -7.25 9.93
CA PRO A 96 -2.78 -7.75 10.63
C PRO A 96 -3.84 -8.33 9.68
N GLY A 97 -3.90 -7.84 8.44
CA GLY A 97 -4.82 -8.33 7.41
C GLY A 97 -4.61 -9.79 7.02
N LYS A 98 -3.39 -10.32 7.18
CA LYS A 98 -3.09 -11.74 6.91
C LYS A 98 -3.98 -12.69 7.71
N GLY A 99 -4.30 -12.35 8.96
CA GLY A 99 -5.19 -13.15 9.81
C GLY A 99 -6.67 -13.10 9.41
N LYS A 100 -7.03 -12.29 8.41
CA LYS A 100 -8.40 -12.09 7.94
C LYS A 100 -8.65 -12.61 6.52
N LYS A 101 -7.67 -13.29 5.94
CA LYS A 101 -7.76 -13.79 4.56
C LYS A 101 -8.96 -14.73 4.34
N ASP A 102 -9.19 -15.66 5.26
CA ASP A 102 -10.26 -16.65 5.14
C ASP A 102 -11.65 -15.97 5.22
N GLU A 103 -11.80 -14.96 6.10
CA GLU A 103 -13.01 -14.14 6.17
C GLU A 103 -13.23 -13.33 4.86
N MET A 104 -12.17 -12.79 4.27
CA MET A 104 -12.25 -12.05 3.00
C MET A 104 -12.60 -13.00 1.85
N ASP A 105 -12.06 -14.23 1.85
CA ASP A 105 -12.42 -15.26 0.89
C ASP A 105 -13.90 -15.64 0.97
N GLU A 106 -14.42 -15.85 2.18
CA GLU A 106 -15.85 -16.13 2.42
C GLU A 106 -16.77 -14.97 2.02
N GLN A 107 -16.28 -13.73 2.14
CA GLN A 107 -16.97 -12.52 1.73
C GLN A 107 -16.91 -12.26 0.20
N GLY A 108 -16.18 -13.06 -0.56
CA GLY A 108 -15.98 -12.85 -2.00
C GLY A 108 -15.12 -11.65 -2.34
N LEU A 109 -14.27 -11.19 -1.39
CA LEU A 109 -13.39 -10.04 -1.56
C LEU A 109 -12.00 -10.47 -2.02
N GLY A 110 -11.37 -9.64 -2.87
CA GLY A 110 -9.94 -9.73 -3.12
C GLY A 110 -9.12 -9.08 -2.01
N TYR A 111 -7.82 -9.41 -1.93
CA TYR A 111 -6.94 -8.75 -0.99
C TYR A 111 -5.50 -8.64 -1.49
N ILE A 112 -4.84 -7.56 -1.06
CA ILE A 112 -3.40 -7.33 -1.18
C ILE A 112 -2.90 -6.95 0.21
N ILE A 113 -2.20 -7.85 0.89
CA ILE A 113 -1.65 -7.62 2.23
C ILE A 113 -0.16 -7.34 2.11
N VAL A 114 0.23 -6.12 2.44
CA VAL A 114 1.63 -5.67 2.43
C VAL A 114 2.21 -5.87 3.81
N MET A 115 3.09 -6.86 4.00
CA MET A 115 3.57 -7.27 5.32
C MET A 115 4.45 -6.23 6.03
N SER A 116 4.86 -5.19 5.35
CA SER A 116 5.79 -4.17 5.83
C SER A 116 5.30 -2.74 5.54
N ASP A 117 3.99 -2.52 5.68
CA ASP A 117 3.35 -1.21 5.57
C ASP A 117 2.75 -0.79 6.93
N PRO A 118 3.61 -0.57 7.96
CA PRO A 118 3.13 -0.36 9.32
C PRO A 118 2.30 0.91 9.46
N MET A 119 1.31 0.83 10.36
CA MET A 119 0.56 1.99 10.81
C MET A 119 1.48 2.97 11.53
N ILE A 120 1.27 4.26 11.30
CA ILE A 120 1.99 5.32 11.99
C ILE A 120 1.69 5.29 13.49
N GLY A 121 2.74 5.31 14.32
CA GLY A 121 2.64 5.44 15.77
C GLY A 121 2.02 6.80 16.14
N ALA A 122 0.78 6.80 16.60
CA ALA A 122 -0.02 8.00 16.81
C ALA A 122 -0.43 8.17 18.28
N LYS A 123 0.53 8.13 19.20
CA LYS A 123 0.28 8.57 20.58
C LYS A 123 0.20 10.10 20.64
N ARG A 124 -0.77 10.60 21.38
CA ARG A 124 -1.05 12.03 21.48
C ARG A 124 0.17 12.84 21.95
N GLU A 125 0.97 12.28 22.84
CA GLU A 125 2.18 12.89 23.39
C GLU A 125 3.38 12.89 22.41
N TRP A 126 3.30 12.09 21.35
CA TRP A 126 4.26 12.04 20.25
C TRP A 126 3.75 12.72 18.96
N LEU A 127 2.48 13.09 18.93
CA LEU A 127 1.80 13.54 17.72
C LEU A 127 2.35 14.89 17.22
N ASP A 128 3.35 14.81 16.35
CA ASP A 128 3.89 15.92 15.57
C ASP A 128 3.59 15.67 14.08
N PRO A 129 2.90 16.58 13.37
CA PRO A 129 2.60 16.42 11.95
C PRO A 129 3.82 16.28 11.06
N THR A 130 4.94 16.91 11.41
CA THR A 130 6.20 16.83 10.66
C THR A 130 6.84 15.45 10.84
N GLU A 131 6.92 14.95 12.08
CA GLU A 131 7.42 13.61 12.37
C GLU A 131 6.55 12.53 11.71
N MET A 132 5.24 12.71 11.68
CA MET A 132 4.33 11.81 10.98
C MET A 132 4.57 11.81 9.47
N ALA A 133 4.86 12.96 8.87
CA ALA A 133 5.20 13.06 7.45
C ALA A 133 6.54 12.38 7.13
N ILE A 134 7.55 12.55 7.99
CA ILE A 134 8.87 11.90 7.86
C ILE A 134 8.71 10.37 7.93
N PHE A 135 8.01 9.86 8.94
CA PHE A 135 7.75 8.43 9.09
C PHE A 135 7.05 7.84 7.85
N ASN A 136 6.00 8.52 7.36
CA ASN A 136 5.30 8.11 6.14
C ASN A 136 6.23 8.07 4.93
N ALA A 137 7.08 9.08 4.78
CA ALA A 137 8.03 9.16 3.67
C ALA A 137 9.06 8.02 3.74
N ASP A 138 9.52 7.66 4.92
CA ASP A 138 10.46 6.55 5.13
C ASP A 138 9.82 5.21 4.78
N ILE A 139 8.62 4.94 5.25
CA ILE A 139 7.88 3.71 4.88
C ILE A 139 7.58 3.68 3.38
N LEU A 140 7.14 4.79 2.79
CA LEU A 140 6.94 4.88 1.34
C LEU A 140 8.20 4.58 0.56
N LYS A 141 9.35 5.09 0.99
CA LYS A 141 10.64 4.82 0.38
C LYS A 141 10.97 3.33 0.42
N VAL A 142 10.79 2.67 1.58
CA VAL A 142 10.97 1.23 1.69
C VAL A 142 10.07 0.50 0.71
N LEU A 143 8.78 0.76 0.70
CA LEU A 143 7.83 0.04 -0.17
C LEU A 143 8.12 0.27 -1.66
N ALA A 144 8.50 1.49 -2.04
CA ALA A 144 8.82 1.83 -3.43
C ALA A 144 10.12 1.17 -3.89
N GLU A 145 11.18 1.28 -3.09
CA GLU A 145 12.53 0.85 -3.50
C GLU A 145 12.76 -0.65 -3.35
N THR A 146 11.99 -1.34 -2.49
CA THR A 146 12.04 -2.81 -2.36
C THR A 146 11.18 -3.55 -3.39
N GLY A 147 10.30 -2.85 -4.11
CA GLY A 147 9.42 -3.44 -5.13
C GLY A 147 7.99 -3.73 -4.66
N ALA A 148 7.65 -3.52 -3.38
CA ALA A 148 6.31 -3.77 -2.86
C ALA A 148 5.23 -2.94 -3.59
N LEU A 149 5.44 -1.63 -3.76
CA LEU A 149 4.51 -0.78 -4.53
C LEU A 149 4.43 -1.16 -6.00
N ARG A 150 5.53 -1.62 -6.60
CA ARG A 150 5.52 -2.14 -7.97
C ARG A 150 4.63 -3.37 -8.09
N LEU A 151 4.69 -4.28 -7.10
CA LEU A 151 3.84 -5.47 -7.10
C LEU A 151 2.37 -5.10 -6.88
N VAL A 152 2.07 -4.15 -5.99
CA VAL A 152 0.71 -3.59 -5.83
C VAL A 152 0.21 -3.01 -7.16
N GLN A 153 1.00 -2.15 -7.80
CA GLN A 153 0.67 -1.53 -9.09
C GLN A 153 0.40 -2.58 -10.18
N LYS A 154 1.35 -3.50 -10.41
CA LYS A 154 1.20 -4.57 -11.42
C LYS A 154 -0.06 -5.43 -11.18
N THR A 155 -0.37 -5.71 -9.91
CA THR A 155 -1.55 -6.49 -9.55
C THR A 155 -2.84 -5.74 -9.89
N ILE A 156 -2.89 -4.45 -9.59
CA ILE A 156 -4.08 -3.63 -9.90
C ILE A 156 -4.20 -3.37 -11.40
N ASP A 157 -3.09 -3.14 -12.12
CA ASP A 157 -3.11 -3.02 -13.58
C ASP A 157 -3.72 -4.27 -14.24
N GLY A 158 -3.38 -5.46 -13.74
CA GLY A 158 -4.02 -6.70 -14.21
C GLY A 158 -5.53 -6.73 -13.98
N VAL A 159 -6.00 -6.22 -12.83
CA VAL A 159 -7.45 -6.09 -12.56
C VAL A 159 -8.09 -5.05 -13.49
N ILE A 160 -7.41 -3.94 -13.79
CA ILE A 160 -7.90 -2.93 -14.74
C ILE A 160 -8.08 -3.53 -16.15
N GLU A 161 -7.10 -4.29 -16.62
CA GLU A 161 -7.18 -4.99 -17.90
C GLU A 161 -8.36 -5.97 -17.95
N GLN A 162 -8.55 -6.74 -16.89
CA GLN A 162 -9.66 -7.68 -16.75
C GLN A 162 -11.02 -6.95 -16.70
N ALA A 163 -11.11 -5.83 -15.96
CA ALA A 163 -12.29 -4.99 -15.90
C ALA A 163 -12.66 -4.44 -17.30
N ALA A 164 -11.67 -3.97 -18.05
CA ALA A 164 -11.87 -3.52 -19.43
C ALA A 164 -12.38 -4.63 -20.35
N ALA A 165 -12.02 -5.90 -20.06
CA ALA A 165 -12.48 -7.09 -20.78
C ALA A 165 -13.83 -7.63 -20.25
N GLY A 166 -14.38 -7.06 -19.17
CA GLY A 166 -15.65 -7.48 -18.55
C GLY A 166 -15.57 -8.76 -17.70
N ASN A 167 -14.36 -9.14 -17.24
CA ASN A 167 -14.16 -10.34 -16.43
C ASN A 167 -13.09 -10.07 -15.36
N ILE A 168 -13.50 -9.71 -14.14
CA ILE A 168 -12.61 -9.41 -13.02
C ILE A 168 -12.36 -10.67 -12.19
N GLU A 169 -11.10 -11.07 -12.07
CA GLU A 169 -10.62 -12.04 -11.09
C GLU A 169 -9.93 -11.27 -9.95
N LEU A 170 -10.49 -11.38 -8.75
CA LEU A 170 -10.00 -10.64 -7.60
C LEU A 170 -8.68 -11.24 -7.06
N PRO A 171 -7.64 -10.41 -6.81
CA PRO A 171 -6.35 -10.89 -6.35
C PRO A 171 -6.42 -11.43 -4.92
N LYS A 172 -5.60 -12.44 -4.63
CA LYS A 172 -5.39 -13.03 -3.30
C LYS A 172 -3.90 -13.02 -2.98
N LEU A 173 -3.38 -11.82 -2.67
CA LEU A 173 -1.96 -11.58 -2.60
C LEU A 173 -1.51 -11.20 -1.18
N ILE A 174 -0.48 -11.89 -0.69
CA ILE A 174 0.30 -11.48 0.49
C ILE A 174 1.71 -11.16 0.00
N ILE A 175 2.14 -9.91 0.18
CA ILE A 175 3.44 -9.41 -0.25
C ILE A 175 4.43 -9.62 0.89
N THR A 176 5.34 -10.57 0.71
CA THR A 176 6.50 -10.82 1.57
C THR A 176 7.74 -10.13 1.01
N ALA A 177 8.85 -10.15 1.75
CA ALA A 177 10.12 -9.60 1.27
C ALA A 177 10.56 -10.24 -0.06
N GLU A 178 10.43 -11.58 -0.18
CA GLU A 178 10.80 -12.31 -1.39
C GLU A 178 9.99 -11.86 -2.60
N LYS A 179 8.66 -11.75 -2.46
CA LYS A 179 7.79 -11.31 -3.55
C LYS A 179 8.04 -9.85 -3.95
N ALA A 180 8.31 -8.99 -2.96
CA ALA A 180 8.64 -7.59 -3.22
C ALA A 180 9.92 -7.47 -4.05
N VAL A 181 11.01 -8.09 -3.61
CA VAL A 181 12.30 -8.00 -4.31
C VAL A 181 12.31 -8.75 -5.65
N GLU A 182 11.48 -9.77 -5.82
CA GLU A 182 11.23 -10.41 -7.11
C GLU A 182 10.59 -9.42 -8.09
N ALA A 183 9.59 -8.67 -7.64
CA ALA A 183 8.93 -7.65 -8.46
C ALA A 183 9.85 -6.44 -8.79
N ALA A 184 10.88 -6.18 -7.97
CA ALA A 184 11.88 -5.14 -8.24
C ALA A 184 12.95 -5.57 -9.25
N GLU A 185 13.11 -6.88 -9.47
CA GLU A 185 14.07 -7.46 -10.44
C GLU A 185 15.50 -6.96 -10.21
N PHE A 186 15.99 -7.00 -8.95
CA PHE A 186 17.36 -6.61 -8.63
C PHE A 186 18.39 -7.44 -9.41
N SER A 187 19.29 -6.78 -10.10
CA SER A 187 20.40 -7.42 -10.83
C SER A 187 21.58 -7.72 -9.91
N ASN A 188 21.79 -6.91 -8.88
CA ASN A 188 22.89 -7.04 -7.93
C ASN A 188 22.43 -7.79 -6.66
N PRO A 189 23.09 -8.91 -6.28
CA PRO A 189 22.69 -9.70 -5.12
C PRO A 189 22.84 -8.94 -3.78
N TYR A 190 23.78 -7.99 -3.66
CA TYR A 190 23.90 -7.16 -2.46
C TYR A 190 22.80 -6.11 -2.38
N ALA A 191 22.36 -5.54 -3.50
CA ALA A 191 21.19 -4.68 -3.56
C ALA A 191 19.94 -5.45 -3.11
N LYS A 192 19.74 -6.66 -3.66
CA LYS A 192 18.65 -7.55 -3.24
C LYS A 192 18.68 -7.85 -1.74
N ALA A 193 19.85 -8.17 -1.17
CA ALA A 193 20.01 -8.45 0.25
C ALA A 193 19.66 -7.23 1.13
N LYS A 194 20.09 -6.02 0.73
CA LYS A 194 19.73 -4.77 1.42
C LYS A 194 18.23 -4.49 1.36
N ALA A 195 17.60 -4.72 0.21
CA ALA A 195 16.16 -4.55 0.03
C ALA A 195 15.35 -5.52 0.89
N ILE A 196 15.76 -6.80 0.98
CA ILE A 196 15.16 -7.76 1.91
C ILE A 196 15.28 -7.27 3.35
N ALA A 197 16.48 -6.85 3.78
CA ALA A 197 16.71 -6.37 5.14
C ALA A 197 15.86 -5.12 5.45
N ALA A 198 15.73 -4.19 4.49
CA ALA A 198 14.88 -3.00 4.62
C ALA A 198 13.40 -3.37 4.80
N TYR A 199 12.90 -4.29 3.99
CA TYR A 199 11.51 -4.74 4.05
C TYR A 199 11.20 -5.43 5.39
N GLU A 200 12.04 -6.39 5.83
CA GLU A 200 11.87 -7.08 7.11
C GLU A 200 11.96 -6.11 8.31
N MET A 201 12.87 -5.14 8.24
CA MET A 201 13.00 -4.12 9.27
C MET A 201 11.72 -3.26 9.36
N ALA A 202 11.17 -2.82 8.24
CA ALA A 202 9.90 -2.09 8.20
C ALA A 202 8.74 -2.92 8.77
N GLY A 203 8.67 -4.22 8.47
CA GLY A 203 7.69 -5.12 9.07
C GLY A 203 7.80 -5.21 10.59
N ALA A 204 9.01 -5.18 11.14
CA ALA A 204 9.25 -5.20 12.58
C ALA A 204 8.88 -3.89 13.29
N VAL A 205 8.79 -2.76 12.60
CA VAL A 205 8.33 -1.46 13.14
C VAL A 205 6.94 -1.59 13.77
N ALA A 206 6.04 -2.32 13.14
CA ALA A 206 4.68 -2.54 13.63
C ALA A 206 4.62 -3.11 15.07
N ASN A 207 5.61 -3.93 15.46
CA ASN A 207 5.67 -4.49 16.81
C ASN A 207 5.97 -3.42 17.87
N LEU A 208 6.84 -2.47 17.57
CA LEU A 208 7.15 -1.34 18.44
C LEU A 208 5.97 -0.38 18.54
N ASP A 209 5.35 -0.06 17.42
CA ASP A 209 4.14 0.77 17.37
C ASP A 209 3.00 0.16 18.19
N MET A 210 2.74 -1.14 18.04
CA MET A 210 1.73 -1.82 18.83
C MET A 210 2.03 -1.76 20.32
N LYS A 211 3.26 -2.01 20.73
CA LYS A 211 3.70 -1.92 22.15
C LYS A 211 3.55 -0.50 22.68
N GLY A 212 4.09 0.49 21.98
CA GLY A 212 4.05 1.89 22.38
C GLY A 212 2.63 2.46 22.38
N CYS A 213 1.85 2.24 21.31
CA CYS A 213 0.55 2.85 21.16
C CYS A 213 -0.56 2.20 21.99
N PHE A 214 -0.52 0.89 22.23
CA PHE A 214 -1.66 0.16 22.79
C PHE A 214 -1.34 -0.62 24.07
N MET A 215 -0.10 -1.06 24.31
CA MET A 215 0.20 -1.99 25.38
C MET A 215 0.93 -1.33 26.56
N THR A 216 1.71 -0.27 26.32
CA THR A 216 2.54 0.38 27.36
C THR A 216 1.81 1.58 27.98
N LYS A 217 1.85 1.70 29.30
CA LYS A 217 1.31 2.83 30.05
C LYS A 217 2.43 3.73 30.58
N GLY A 218 2.10 5.01 30.78
CA GLY A 218 3.04 6.03 31.21
C GLY A 218 3.84 6.60 30.02
N PHE A 219 3.78 7.93 29.81
CA PHE A 219 4.40 8.58 28.65
C PHE A 219 5.92 8.35 28.62
N GLU A 220 6.57 8.31 29.76
CA GLU A 220 8.00 8.02 29.94
C GLU A 220 8.41 6.62 29.45
N ASN A 221 7.45 5.70 29.40
CA ASN A 221 7.67 4.32 28.98
C ASN A 221 7.30 4.09 27.50
N PHE A 222 6.20 4.69 27.00
CA PHE A 222 5.79 4.46 25.62
C PHE A 222 6.45 5.41 24.61
N ILE A 223 6.80 6.65 24.98
CA ILE A 223 7.48 7.58 24.08
C ILE A 223 8.77 6.99 23.49
N PRO A 224 9.68 6.39 24.29
CA PRO A 224 10.88 5.78 23.71
C PRO A 224 10.59 4.64 22.73
N LEU A 225 9.49 3.89 22.91
CA LEU A 225 9.11 2.81 21.98
C LEU A 225 8.60 3.37 20.64
N VAL A 226 7.77 4.41 20.69
CA VAL A 226 7.28 5.10 19.49
C VAL A 226 8.45 5.77 18.75
N ALA A 227 9.33 6.47 19.46
CA ALA A 227 10.53 7.05 18.89
C ALA A 227 11.44 5.98 18.23
N ALA A 228 11.64 4.84 18.91
CA ALA A 228 12.42 3.73 18.36
C ALA A 228 11.79 3.14 17.09
N ALA A 229 10.46 3.13 16.98
CA ALA A 229 9.75 2.71 15.75
C ALA A 229 10.06 3.66 14.58
N HIS A 230 10.07 4.98 14.82
CA HIS A 230 10.45 5.98 13.82
C HIS A 230 11.92 5.85 13.40
N GLU A 231 12.85 5.72 14.36
CA GLU A 231 14.28 5.49 14.05
C GLU A 231 14.50 4.21 13.23
N MET A 232 13.75 3.17 13.54
CA MET A 232 13.84 1.90 12.80
C MET A 232 13.30 2.02 11.38
N ALA A 233 12.22 2.80 11.16
CA ALA A 233 11.70 3.11 9.83
C ALA A 233 12.74 3.91 9.01
N ALA A 234 13.39 4.92 9.62
CA ALA A 234 14.44 5.70 8.97
C ALA A 234 15.65 4.83 8.58
N CYS A 235 16.06 3.88 9.44
CA CYS A 235 17.10 2.93 9.12
C CYS A 235 16.71 1.99 7.97
N ALA A 236 15.47 1.51 7.95
CA ALA A 236 14.95 0.69 6.86
C ALA A 236 14.95 1.46 5.52
N ALA A 237 14.50 2.72 5.53
CA ALA A 237 14.50 3.59 4.36
C ALA A 237 15.92 3.84 3.83
N LYS A 238 16.92 3.99 4.72
CA LYS A 238 18.32 4.12 4.31
C LYS A 238 18.83 2.86 3.61
N LEU A 239 18.53 1.67 4.14
CA LEU A 239 18.92 0.40 3.49
C LEU A 239 18.26 0.24 2.12
N ALA A 240 16.98 0.59 1.98
CA ALA A 240 16.26 0.57 0.70
C ALA A 240 16.91 1.52 -0.31
N GLN A 241 17.24 2.75 0.12
CA GLN A 241 17.95 3.72 -0.72
C GLN A 241 19.33 3.20 -1.15
N GLU A 242 20.10 2.60 -0.26
CA GLU A 242 21.39 2.02 -0.59
C GLU A 242 21.28 0.88 -1.62
N ALA A 243 20.24 0.05 -1.52
CA ALA A 243 19.94 -0.97 -2.52
C ALA A 243 19.71 -0.33 -3.92
N ARG A 244 18.90 0.72 -3.96
CA ARG A 244 18.62 1.46 -5.20
C ARG A 244 19.86 2.14 -5.77
N GLU A 245 20.73 2.74 -4.94
CA GLU A 245 21.98 3.37 -5.40
C GLU A 245 22.95 2.35 -6.04
N ILE A 246 23.00 1.12 -5.53
CA ILE A 246 23.77 0.03 -6.15
C ILE A 246 23.24 -0.27 -7.56
N GLU A 247 21.92 -0.39 -7.73
CA GLU A 247 21.32 -0.64 -9.05
C GLU A 247 21.53 0.54 -10.01
N LYS A 248 21.43 1.79 -9.50
CA LYS A 248 21.70 2.99 -10.31
C LYS A 248 23.12 3.02 -10.89
N SER A 249 24.11 2.52 -10.14
CA SER A 249 25.51 2.53 -10.60
C SER A 249 25.73 1.74 -11.89
N ASN A 250 24.84 0.79 -12.19
CA ASN A 250 24.87 -0.04 -13.41
C ASN A 250 23.69 0.25 -14.36
N ASP A 251 22.91 1.29 -14.09
CA ASP A 251 21.64 1.60 -14.78
C ASP A 251 20.65 0.40 -14.83
N THR A 252 20.62 -0.39 -13.75
CA THR A 252 19.79 -1.59 -13.63
C THR A 252 18.53 -1.39 -12.78
N VAL A 253 18.24 -0.17 -12.33
CA VAL A 253 16.95 0.14 -11.70
C VAL A 253 15.83 -0.18 -12.69
N LEU A 254 14.90 -1.03 -12.26
CA LEU A 254 13.74 -1.37 -13.09
C LEU A 254 12.85 -0.13 -13.29
N ARG A 255 12.67 0.27 -14.53
CA ARG A 255 11.79 1.36 -14.98
C ARG A 255 10.86 0.80 -16.05
N THR A 256 9.60 0.65 -15.72
CA THR A 256 8.57 0.20 -16.65
C THR A 256 7.45 1.23 -16.66
N PRO A 257 7.56 2.30 -17.47
CA PRO A 257 6.56 3.35 -17.52
C PRO A 257 5.26 2.82 -18.12
N HIS A 258 4.13 3.42 -17.75
CA HIS A 258 2.92 3.26 -18.54
C HIS A 258 3.07 4.03 -19.87
N MET A 259 2.61 3.40 -20.93
CA MET A 259 2.44 4.06 -22.22
C MET A 259 1.19 4.92 -22.20
N LYS A 260 1.02 5.81 -23.18
CA LYS A 260 -0.12 6.73 -23.25
C LYS A 260 -1.48 6.05 -23.17
N GLU A 261 -1.59 4.84 -23.67
CA GLU A 261 -2.82 4.03 -23.65
C GLU A 261 -3.03 3.31 -22.31
N GLY A 262 -2.10 3.42 -21.35
CA GLY A 262 -2.17 2.84 -20.01
C GLY A 262 -1.54 1.45 -19.86
N ASN A 263 -1.06 0.81 -20.94
CA ASN A 263 -0.31 -0.44 -20.85
C ASN A 263 1.14 -0.20 -20.37
N LEU A 264 1.71 -1.19 -19.67
CA LEU A 264 3.13 -1.14 -19.26
C LEU A 264 4.05 -1.25 -20.46
N GLY A 265 5.03 -0.35 -20.54
CA GLY A 265 6.14 -0.43 -21.48
C GLY A 265 7.21 -1.43 -21.02
N CYS A 266 8.24 -1.58 -21.85
CA CYS A 266 9.41 -2.38 -21.50
C CYS A 266 10.33 -1.66 -20.52
N LYS A 267 11.18 -2.42 -19.81
CA LYS A 267 12.27 -1.87 -19.00
C LYS A 267 13.15 -0.98 -19.88
N THR A 268 13.45 0.21 -19.38
CA THR A 268 14.20 1.23 -20.12
C THR A 268 15.37 1.73 -19.28
N ASP A 269 16.54 1.88 -19.91
CA ASP A 269 17.69 2.58 -19.35
C ASP A 269 17.38 4.08 -19.18
N LEU A 270 18.18 4.78 -18.35
CA LEU A 270 17.89 6.15 -17.94
C LEU A 270 17.62 7.11 -19.11
N ILE A 271 18.40 6.99 -20.18
CA ILE A 271 18.32 7.90 -21.34
C ILE A 271 17.69 7.25 -22.58
N SER A 272 17.28 6.00 -22.51
CA SER A 272 16.58 5.32 -23.60
C SER A 272 15.12 5.71 -23.64
N LYS A 273 14.56 5.86 -24.83
CA LYS A 273 13.14 6.12 -25.02
C LYS A 273 12.36 4.82 -24.77
N PRO A 274 11.27 4.84 -23.96
CA PRO A 274 10.40 3.68 -23.80
C PRO A 274 9.79 3.22 -25.12
N GLU A 275 9.71 1.91 -25.32
CA GLU A 275 9.03 1.25 -26.44
C GLU A 275 7.80 0.49 -25.96
#